data_f7b4a659aef29cf4288c84c9ce97f9bc
#
_entry.id   f7b4a659aef29cf4288c84c9ce97f9bc
#
_cell.length_a   1.000
_cell.length_b   1.000
_cell.length_c   1.000
_cell.angle_alpha   90.00
_cell.angle_beta   90.00
_cell.angle_gamma   90.00
#
_symmetry.space_group_name_H-M   'P 1'
#
loop_
_entity.id
_entity.type
_entity.pdbx_description
1 polymer ?
#
loop_
_entity_poly.entity_id
_entity_poly.type
_entity_poly.pdbx_seq_one_letter_code
_entity_poly.pdbx_strand_id
1 'polypeptide(L)'
;MKIIQSPSPNFNDRKAPVDMLVLHYTGMETGQAALERMLDAEAEVSAHYMIWEDGQVNQLVDEDKRAWHAGVGSWQGDTDLNSCSVGIEIVNGGHNVPLADGSLPPYPDAQIKAVIELSKAIIGRHKIPQARIVGHSDIAPARKEDPGEHFPWKQLAEAGLGLWPTQAEDAPSNLHLIGRGLGVGNTGAPVERLQQMLARIGYGLEPSGIYDEETQACVLAFQRRWLQAQLTGQTDLETLRRIMAVEQGFRNEG
;
A
#
# COMPACT_ATOMS: atom_id res chain seq x y z
N MET A 1 16.63 16.64 -6.62
CA MET A 1 15.32 16.49 -7.32
C MET A 1 14.70 17.87 -7.54
N LYS A 2 14.20 18.16 -8.75
CA LYS A 2 13.46 19.40 -9.05
C LYS A 2 11.96 19.11 -8.88
N ILE A 3 11.26 19.92 -8.08
CA ILE A 3 9.81 19.80 -7.86
C ILE A 3 9.11 20.96 -8.55
N ILE A 4 8.10 20.65 -9.36
CA ILE A 4 7.24 21.61 -10.05
C ILE A 4 6.01 21.87 -9.22
N GLN A 5 5.65 23.11 -8.99
CA GLN A 5 4.43 23.49 -8.27
C GLN A 5 3.21 23.44 -9.20
N SER A 6 2.20 22.67 -8.82
CA SER A 6 0.92 22.52 -9.54
C SER A 6 -0.21 22.45 -8.50
N PRO A 7 -0.58 23.57 -7.87
CA PRO A 7 -1.44 23.55 -6.68
C PRO A 7 -2.85 23.05 -6.98
N SER A 8 -3.29 22.03 -6.25
CA SER A 8 -4.66 21.53 -6.25
C SER A 8 -5.52 22.33 -5.26
N PRO A 9 -6.80 22.59 -5.56
CA PRO A 9 -7.74 23.17 -4.60
C PRO A 9 -8.30 22.14 -3.62
N ASN A 10 -8.08 20.84 -3.82
CA ASN A 10 -8.73 19.74 -3.11
C ASN A 10 -7.96 19.37 -1.84
N PHE A 11 -8.02 20.18 -0.83
CA PHE A 11 -7.41 19.94 0.48
C PHE A 11 -8.16 20.66 1.60
N ASN A 12 -7.85 20.27 2.83
CA ASN A 12 -8.26 20.99 4.03
C ASN A 12 -7.17 20.88 5.12
N ASP A 13 -7.48 21.36 6.34
CA ASP A 13 -6.52 21.30 7.43
C ASP A 13 -6.39 19.89 7.99
N ARG A 14 -5.17 19.49 8.37
CA ARG A 14 -4.89 18.22 9.02
C ARG A 14 -5.45 18.21 10.44
N LYS A 15 -5.85 17.00 10.89
CA LYS A 15 -6.32 16.77 12.26
C LYS A 15 -5.30 15.98 13.09
N ALA A 16 -4.25 15.51 12.46
CA ALA A 16 -3.18 14.72 13.07
C ALA A 16 -1.81 15.06 12.44
N PRO A 17 -0.69 14.88 13.16
CA PRO A 17 0.65 14.97 12.57
C PRO A 17 0.85 13.89 11.50
N VAL A 18 1.75 14.16 10.56
CA VAL A 18 2.13 13.17 9.53
C VAL A 18 3.04 12.11 10.14
N ASP A 19 2.64 10.84 10.01
CA ASP A 19 3.39 9.66 10.43
C ASP A 19 3.24 8.48 9.47
N MET A 20 2.63 8.69 8.29
CA MET A 20 2.37 7.66 7.28
C MET A 20 2.70 8.17 5.87
N LEU A 21 3.15 7.27 5.00
CA LEU A 21 3.31 7.47 3.57
C LEU A 21 2.45 6.46 2.81
N VAL A 22 1.58 6.94 1.94
CA VAL A 22 0.71 6.09 1.10
C VAL A 22 1.11 6.24 -0.37
N LEU A 23 1.41 5.11 -1.01
CA LEU A 23 1.76 5.05 -2.42
C LEU A 23 0.57 4.58 -3.25
N HIS A 24 0.33 5.31 -4.34
CA HIS A 24 -0.77 5.08 -5.29
C HIS A 24 -0.23 4.93 -6.70
N TYR A 25 -1.02 4.33 -7.59
CA TYR A 25 -0.93 4.63 -9.02
C TYR A 25 -2.13 5.47 -9.45
N THR A 26 -1.96 6.28 -10.52
CA THR A 26 -3.05 7.13 -11.02
C THR A 26 -4.23 6.35 -11.60
N GLY A 27 -4.01 5.15 -12.16
CA GLY A 27 -5.04 4.30 -12.75
C GLY A 27 -5.78 4.94 -13.92
N MET A 28 -5.16 5.87 -14.64
CA MET A 28 -5.73 6.60 -15.76
C MET A 28 -4.90 6.40 -17.02
N GLU A 29 -5.52 6.64 -18.19
CA GLU A 29 -4.87 6.44 -19.50
C GLU A 29 -3.61 7.30 -19.69
N THR A 30 -3.59 8.50 -19.12
CA THR A 30 -2.43 9.40 -19.21
C THR A 30 -2.17 10.11 -17.88
N GLY A 31 -0.91 10.44 -17.62
CA GLY A 31 -0.54 11.28 -16.50
C GLY A 31 -1.15 12.68 -16.57
N GLN A 32 -1.34 13.22 -17.78
CA GLN A 32 -1.97 14.53 -17.97
C GLN A 32 -3.43 14.52 -17.49
N ALA A 33 -4.21 13.51 -17.86
CA ALA A 33 -5.59 13.36 -17.40
C ALA A 33 -5.68 13.19 -15.87
N ALA A 34 -4.74 12.45 -15.28
CA ALA A 34 -4.65 12.30 -13.82
C ALA A 34 -4.33 13.63 -13.12
N LEU A 35 -3.39 14.40 -13.67
CA LEU A 35 -3.06 15.71 -13.14
C LEU A 35 -4.27 16.66 -13.22
N GLU A 36 -4.91 16.76 -14.38
CA GLU A 36 -6.10 17.61 -14.58
C GLU A 36 -7.21 17.25 -13.60
N ARG A 37 -7.47 15.96 -13.38
CA ARG A 37 -8.45 15.49 -12.41
C ARG A 37 -8.11 15.92 -10.98
N MET A 38 -6.86 15.84 -10.56
CA MET A 38 -6.43 16.26 -9.21
C MET A 38 -6.44 17.79 -9.04
N LEU A 39 -6.41 18.56 -10.13
CA LEU A 39 -6.51 20.03 -10.12
C LEU A 39 -7.95 20.53 -10.27
N ASP A 40 -8.89 19.67 -10.64
CA ASP A 40 -10.31 20.00 -10.75
C ASP A 40 -10.97 19.99 -9.37
N ALA A 41 -11.54 21.11 -8.96
CA ALA A 41 -12.23 21.25 -7.67
C ALA A 41 -13.45 20.33 -7.54
N GLU A 42 -14.13 20.03 -8.66
CA GLU A 42 -15.33 19.17 -8.65
C GLU A 42 -14.99 17.68 -8.52
N ALA A 43 -13.72 17.29 -8.77
CA ALA A 43 -13.29 15.92 -8.65
C ALA A 43 -13.12 15.43 -7.20
N GLU A 44 -12.99 16.35 -6.23
CA GLU A 44 -12.84 16.08 -4.80
C GLU A 44 -11.76 15.02 -4.49
N VAL A 45 -10.68 15.01 -5.27
CA VAL A 45 -9.53 14.10 -5.13
C VAL A 45 -8.23 14.86 -5.33
N SER A 46 -7.21 14.49 -4.57
CA SER A 46 -5.85 15.04 -4.71
C SER A 46 -4.83 14.10 -4.10
N ALA A 47 -3.55 14.43 -4.26
CA ALA A 47 -2.43 13.88 -3.52
C ALA A 47 -1.45 15.00 -3.17
N HIS A 48 -0.44 14.72 -2.34
CA HIS A 48 0.59 15.73 -2.06
C HIS A 48 1.56 15.86 -3.23
N TYR A 49 1.88 14.72 -3.85
CA TYR A 49 2.81 14.65 -4.96
C TYR A 49 2.29 13.74 -6.07
N MET A 50 2.72 14.05 -7.29
CA MET A 50 2.55 13.20 -8.46
C MET A 50 3.92 13.00 -9.13
N ILE A 51 4.24 11.75 -9.51
CA ILE A 51 5.52 11.37 -10.14
C ILE A 51 5.24 10.81 -11.53
N TRP A 52 5.83 11.44 -12.54
CA TRP A 52 5.73 11.06 -13.96
C TRP A 52 6.67 9.91 -14.30
N GLU A 53 6.46 9.28 -15.45
CA GLU A 53 7.24 8.13 -15.92
C GLU A 53 8.73 8.48 -16.13
N ASP A 54 9.04 9.73 -16.47
CA ASP A 54 10.41 10.23 -16.62
C ASP A 54 11.08 10.64 -15.30
N GLY A 55 10.34 10.51 -14.16
CA GLY A 55 10.79 10.88 -12.84
C GLY A 55 10.56 12.36 -12.47
N GLN A 56 9.89 13.15 -13.33
CA GLN A 56 9.47 14.50 -12.96
C GLN A 56 8.49 14.43 -11.77
N VAL A 57 8.60 15.37 -10.83
CA VAL A 57 7.76 15.45 -9.64
C VAL A 57 6.95 16.75 -9.65
N ASN A 58 5.63 16.63 -9.50
CA ASN A 58 4.74 17.75 -9.22
C ASN A 58 4.32 17.71 -7.76
N GLN A 59 4.35 18.85 -7.08
CA GLN A 59 3.71 19.04 -5.78
C GLN A 59 2.34 19.68 -5.99
N LEU A 60 1.30 19.03 -5.48
CA LEU A 60 -0.09 19.42 -5.68
C LEU A 60 -0.69 20.01 -4.40
N VAL A 61 -0.35 19.45 -3.25
CA VAL A 61 -0.79 19.91 -1.92
C VAL A 61 0.42 19.99 -1.00
N ASP A 62 0.49 21.03 -0.18
CA ASP A 62 1.55 21.15 0.82
C ASP A 62 1.43 20.05 1.90
N GLU A 63 2.57 19.56 2.41
CA GLU A 63 2.58 18.47 3.40
C GLU A 63 1.93 18.86 4.74
N ASP A 64 1.80 20.13 5.06
CA ASP A 64 1.07 20.62 6.23
C ASP A 64 -0.44 20.60 6.05
N LYS A 65 -0.95 20.35 4.84
CA LYS A 65 -2.37 20.23 4.51
C LYS A 65 -2.77 18.76 4.33
N ARG A 66 -4.06 18.50 4.48
CA ARG A 66 -4.69 17.20 4.30
C ARG A 66 -5.17 17.07 2.86
N ALA A 67 -4.40 16.42 2.00
CA ALA A 67 -4.84 16.02 0.66
C ALA A 67 -5.88 14.88 0.76
N TRP A 68 -6.68 14.68 -0.29
CA TRP A 68 -7.79 13.70 -0.34
C TRP A 68 -7.44 12.52 -1.24
N HIS A 69 -6.60 11.59 -0.75
CA HIS A 69 -6.09 10.45 -1.54
C HIS A 69 -6.46 9.05 -0.98
N ALA A 70 -6.59 8.91 0.34
CA ALA A 70 -6.79 7.61 0.97
C ALA A 70 -8.25 7.13 0.95
N GLY A 71 -9.21 8.07 0.99
CA GLY A 71 -10.62 7.74 1.11
C GLY A 71 -10.94 7.00 2.42
N VAL A 72 -11.94 6.11 2.36
CA VAL A 72 -12.28 5.23 3.48
C VAL A 72 -11.29 4.08 3.55
N GLY A 73 -10.67 3.88 4.70
CA GLY A 73 -9.69 2.82 4.93
C GLY A 73 -9.22 2.81 6.37
N SER A 74 -8.36 1.86 6.72
CA SER A 74 -7.75 1.79 8.04
C SER A 74 -6.37 1.15 8.01
N TRP A 75 -5.49 1.56 8.93
CA TRP A 75 -4.19 0.94 9.15
C TRP A 75 -3.77 1.13 10.59
N GLN A 76 -3.42 0.03 11.27
CA GLN A 76 -2.97 0.02 12.68
C GLN A 76 -3.92 0.77 13.63
N GLY A 77 -5.23 0.70 13.37
CA GLY A 77 -6.27 1.35 14.16
C GLY A 77 -6.65 2.78 13.73
N ASP A 78 -5.85 3.44 12.89
CA ASP A 78 -6.20 4.74 12.32
C ASP A 78 -7.20 4.60 11.18
N THR A 79 -8.14 5.54 11.07
CA THR A 79 -9.20 5.57 10.04
C THR A 79 -9.27 6.90 9.26
N ASP A 80 -8.85 8.04 9.82
CA ASP A 80 -8.68 9.29 9.07
C ASP A 80 -7.27 9.38 8.47
N LEU A 81 -6.97 8.47 7.54
CA LEU A 81 -5.64 8.30 6.97
C LEU A 81 -5.18 9.49 6.14
N ASN A 82 -6.10 10.25 5.55
CA ASN A 82 -5.76 11.52 4.90
C ASN A 82 -5.12 12.53 5.87
N SER A 83 -5.53 12.51 7.15
CA SER A 83 -5.00 13.46 8.16
C SER A 83 -3.60 13.09 8.64
N CYS A 84 -3.23 11.81 8.67
CA CYS A 84 -1.94 11.36 9.20
C CYS A 84 -0.93 10.95 8.12
N SER A 85 -1.27 11.06 6.83
CA SER A 85 -0.39 10.61 5.75
C SER A 85 0.01 11.70 4.75
N VAL A 86 1.10 11.43 4.04
CA VAL A 86 1.43 12.03 2.76
C VAL A 86 1.12 11.00 1.66
N GLY A 87 0.37 11.40 0.62
CA GLY A 87 0.07 10.56 -0.54
C GLY A 87 0.93 10.91 -1.74
N ILE A 88 1.46 9.90 -2.43
CA ILE A 88 2.19 10.03 -3.70
C ILE A 88 1.42 9.26 -4.77
N GLU A 89 0.96 9.96 -5.79
CA GLU A 89 0.42 9.40 -7.03
C GLU A 89 1.53 9.15 -8.03
N ILE A 90 1.66 7.91 -8.49
CA ILE A 90 2.68 7.48 -9.44
C ILE A 90 1.99 7.23 -10.77
N VAL A 91 2.36 7.95 -11.83
CA VAL A 91 1.71 7.79 -13.14
C VAL A 91 1.91 6.37 -13.65
N ASN A 92 0.82 5.64 -13.68
CA ASN A 92 0.75 4.27 -14.19
C ASN A 92 -0.73 3.91 -14.39
N GLY A 93 -1.05 3.23 -15.51
CA GLY A 93 -2.41 2.82 -15.82
C GLY A 93 -2.94 1.73 -14.89
N GLY A 94 -2.04 0.93 -14.29
CA GLY A 94 -2.38 -0.15 -13.37
C GLY A 94 -3.40 -1.13 -13.96
N HIS A 95 -4.28 -1.64 -13.10
CA HIS A 95 -5.34 -2.58 -13.48
C HIS A 95 -6.43 -1.95 -14.38
N ASN A 96 -6.58 -0.62 -14.32
CA ASN A 96 -7.62 0.08 -15.10
C ASN A 96 -7.25 0.23 -16.57
N VAL A 97 -5.94 0.30 -16.88
CA VAL A 97 -5.42 0.50 -18.24
C VAL A 97 -4.27 -0.48 -18.48
N PRO A 98 -4.55 -1.79 -18.60
CA PRO A 98 -3.52 -2.78 -18.88
C PRO A 98 -2.97 -2.62 -20.31
N LEU A 99 -1.81 -3.22 -20.56
CA LEU A 99 -1.23 -3.32 -21.90
C LEU A 99 -2.09 -4.22 -22.81
N ALA A 100 -1.84 -4.18 -24.11
CA ALA A 100 -2.61 -4.94 -25.11
C ALA A 100 -2.58 -6.46 -24.91
N ASP A 101 -1.56 -6.98 -24.22
CA ASP A 101 -1.43 -8.40 -23.86
C ASP A 101 -2.08 -8.74 -22.50
N GLY A 102 -2.71 -7.76 -21.85
CA GLY A 102 -3.33 -7.88 -20.53
C GLY A 102 -2.38 -7.74 -19.34
N SER A 103 -1.09 -7.55 -19.57
CA SER A 103 -0.13 -7.30 -18.49
C SER A 103 -0.24 -5.89 -17.93
N LEU A 104 0.21 -5.69 -16.69
CA LEU A 104 0.23 -4.37 -16.07
C LEU A 104 1.39 -3.53 -16.64
N PRO A 105 1.19 -2.21 -16.87
CA PRO A 105 2.25 -1.32 -17.35
C PRO A 105 3.42 -1.28 -16.37
N PRO A 106 4.68 -1.47 -16.81
CA PRO A 106 5.82 -1.43 -15.91
C PRO A 106 6.04 -0.02 -15.34
N TYR A 107 6.68 0.05 -14.18
CA TYR A 107 7.20 1.28 -13.62
C TYR A 107 8.61 1.55 -14.16
N PRO A 108 8.86 2.64 -14.91
CA PRO A 108 10.20 2.96 -15.40
C PRO A 108 11.22 3.22 -14.27
N ASP A 109 12.49 2.87 -14.50
CA ASP A 109 13.56 3.06 -13.52
C ASP A 109 13.70 4.52 -13.05
N ALA A 110 13.53 5.49 -13.97
CA ALA A 110 13.59 6.92 -13.65
C ALA A 110 12.49 7.30 -12.65
N GLN A 111 11.28 6.77 -12.84
CA GLN A 111 10.14 6.99 -11.97
C GLN A 111 10.38 6.39 -10.58
N ILE A 112 10.81 5.12 -10.49
CA ILE A 112 11.09 4.46 -9.21
C ILE A 112 12.25 5.15 -8.46
N LYS A 113 13.26 5.62 -9.17
CA LYS A 113 14.33 6.42 -8.56
C LYS A 113 13.77 7.71 -7.92
N ALA A 114 12.86 8.41 -8.61
CA ALA A 114 12.21 9.60 -8.07
C ALA A 114 11.30 9.27 -6.87
N VAL A 115 10.55 8.15 -6.91
CA VAL A 115 9.76 7.65 -5.78
C VAL A 115 10.66 7.44 -4.55
N ILE A 116 11.78 6.76 -4.72
CA ILE A 116 12.74 6.48 -3.63
C ILE A 116 13.31 7.79 -3.06
N GLU A 117 13.76 8.71 -3.94
CA GLU A 117 14.37 9.97 -3.52
C GLU A 117 13.36 10.86 -2.76
N LEU A 118 12.14 11.00 -3.29
CA LEU A 118 11.07 11.79 -2.66
C LEU A 118 10.63 11.16 -1.32
N SER A 119 10.40 9.85 -1.30
CA SER A 119 9.98 9.13 -0.09
C SER A 119 11.01 9.26 1.05
N LYS A 120 12.31 9.14 0.76
CA LYS A 120 13.38 9.37 1.74
C LYS A 120 13.34 10.78 2.31
N ALA A 121 13.10 11.78 1.47
CA ALA A 121 13.00 13.16 1.91
C ALA A 121 11.78 13.39 2.83
N ILE A 122 10.61 12.82 2.48
CA ILE A 122 9.38 12.89 3.29
C ILE A 122 9.59 12.19 4.65
N ILE A 123 10.09 10.96 4.63
CA ILE A 123 10.36 10.17 5.84
C ILE A 123 11.36 10.89 6.75
N GLY A 124 12.39 11.50 6.18
CA GLY A 124 13.37 12.29 6.94
C GLY A 124 12.76 13.50 7.66
N ARG A 125 11.78 14.18 7.04
CA ARG A 125 11.07 15.32 7.63
C ARG A 125 10.10 14.90 8.74
N HIS A 126 9.29 13.87 8.48
CA HIS A 126 8.17 13.47 9.36
C HIS A 126 8.49 12.30 10.28
N LYS A 127 9.68 11.67 10.15
CA LYS A 127 10.10 10.51 10.95
C LYS A 127 9.13 9.32 10.84
N ILE A 128 8.63 9.06 9.63
CA ILE A 128 7.66 8.00 9.35
C ILE A 128 8.31 6.62 9.60
N PRO A 129 7.70 5.76 10.45
CA PRO A 129 8.18 4.40 10.68
C PRO A 129 8.08 3.54 9.41
N GLN A 130 8.95 2.54 9.25
CA GLN A 130 8.93 1.65 8.08
C GLN A 130 7.60 0.88 7.93
N ALA A 131 6.97 0.52 9.04
CA ALA A 131 5.67 -0.14 9.09
C ALA A 131 4.50 0.75 8.61
N ARG A 132 4.72 2.06 8.47
CA ARG A 132 3.71 3.02 8.01
C ARG A 132 3.99 3.57 6.60
N ILE A 133 4.85 2.88 5.84
CA ILE A 133 5.04 3.09 4.40
C ILE A 133 4.21 2.00 3.70
N VAL A 134 3.06 2.37 3.14
CA VAL A 134 2.02 1.43 2.69
C VAL A 134 1.54 1.75 1.27
N GLY A 135 0.90 0.77 0.63
CA GLY A 135 0.11 0.97 -0.57
C GLY A 135 -1.34 1.28 -0.24
N HIS A 136 -2.08 1.85 -1.18
CA HIS A 136 -3.51 2.07 -1.01
C HIS A 136 -4.27 0.76 -0.80
N SER A 137 -3.85 -0.32 -1.46
CA SER A 137 -4.40 -1.66 -1.25
C SER A 137 -4.19 -2.20 0.17
N ASP A 138 -3.13 -1.79 0.88
CA ASP A 138 -2.93 -2.19 2.27
C ASP A 138 -3.98 -1.58 3.19
N ILE A 139 -4.33 -0.31 2.97
CA ILE A 139 -5.25 0.45 3.83
C ILE A 139 -6.73 0.32 3.43
N ALA A 140 -7.02 -0.17 2.23
CA ALA A 140 -8.38 -0.35 1.71
C ALA A 140 -8.50 -1.64 0.87
N PRO A 141 -8.24 -2.83 1.45
CA PRO A 141 -8.06 -4.10 0.73
C PRO A 141 -9.23 -4.48 -0.19
N ALA A 142 -10.48 -4.27 0.27
CA ALA A 142 -11.68 -4.63 -0.49
C ALA A 142 -12.02 -3.64 -1.62
N ARG A 143 -11.32 -2.49 -1.70
CA ARG A 143 -11.69 -1.38 -2.58
C ARG A 143 -10.59 -0.96 -3.54
N LYS A 144 -9.33 -1.26 -3.22
CA LYS A 144 -8.16 -0.72 -3.92
C LYS A 144 -7.12 -1.79 -4.21
N GLU A 145 -6.43 -1.60 -5.33
CA GLU A 145 -5.38 -2.49 -5.80
C GLU A 145 -4.02 -1.76 -5.94
N ASP A 146 -4.05 -0.43 -6.04
CA ASP A 146 -2.85 0.40 -6.21
C ASP A 146 -1.90 0.33 -4.99
N PRO A 147 -0.58 0.38 -5.20
CA PRO A 147 0.14 0.57 -6.46
C PRO A 147 0.34 -0.73 -7.28
N GLY A 148 -0.34 -1.83 -6.96
CA GLY A 148 -0.36 -3.08 -7.69
C GLY A 148 0.78 -4.05 -7.34
N GLU A 149 0.61 -5.31 -7.76
CA GLU A 149 1.60 -6.39 -7.56
C GLU A 149 2.88 -6.19 -8.38
N HIS A 150 2.83 -5.39 -9.45
CA HIS A 150 3.99 -5.05 -10.27
C HIS A 150 4.84 -3.90 -9.70
N PHE A 151 4.39 -3.28 -8.60
CA PHE A 151 5.16 -2.22 -7.94
C PHE A 151 6.39 -2.83 -7.23
N PRO A 152 7.60 -2.27 -7.40
CA PRO A 152 8.84 -2.90 -6.94
C PRO A 152 9.11 -2.70 -5.44
N TRP A 153 8.22 -3.19 -4.57
CA TRP A 153 8.32 -3.09 -3.11
C TRP A 153 9.65 -3.55 -2.53
N LYS A 154 10.22 -4.64 -3.09
CA LYS A 154 11.51 -5.15 -2.65
C LYS A 154 12.63 -4.14 -2.90
N GLN A 155 12.63 -3.49 -4.07
CA GLN A 155 13.62 -2.46 -4.42
C GLN A 155 13.52 -1.24 -3.49
N LEU A 156 12.29 -0.84 -3.10
CA LEU A 156 12.10 0.22 -2.11
C LEU A 156 12.69 -0.18 -0.75
N ALA A 157 12.43 -1.39 -0.29
CA ALA A 157 12.96 -1.89 0.98
C ALA A 157 14.49 -1.99 0.97
N GLU A 158 15.11 -2.43 -0.12
CA GLU A 158 16.57 -2.41 -0.32
C GLU A 158 17.14 -0.98 -0.26
N ALA A 159 16.33 0.01 -0.61
CA ALA A 159 16.66 1.43 -0.45
C ALA A 159 16.35 1.99 0.96
N GLY A 160 15.85 1.17 1.89
CA GLY A 160 15.49 1.55 3.25
C GLY A 160 14.07 2.13 3.37
N LEU A 161 13.14 1.75 2.50
CA LEU A 161 11.77 2.24 2.45
C LEU A 161 10.76 1.09 2.58
N GLY A 162 10.10 0.98 3.71
CA GLY A 162 9.15 -0.09 4.02
C GLY A 162 9.84 -1.39 4.41
N LEU A 163 9.05 -2.29 4.95
CA LEU A 163 9.53 -3.59 5.42
C LEU A 163 9.47 -4.63 4.28
N TRP A 164 10.56 -5.37 4.12
CA TRP A 164 10.61 -6.56 3.27
C TRP A 164 11.37 -7.66 4.02
N PRO A 165 10.68 -8.45 4.86
CA PRO A 165 11.35 -9.45 5.65
C PRO A 165 11.94 -10.53 4.77
N THR A 166 13.16 -10.92 5.03
CA THR A 166 13.75 -12.17 4.53
C THR A 166 12.90 -13.33 5.03
N GLN A 167 12.73 -14.39 4.24
CA GLN A 167 11.96 -15.57 4.67
C GLN A 167 12.47 -16.04 6.03
N ALA A 168 11.56 -16.29 6.97
CA ALA A 168 11.90 -16.99 8.18
C ALA A 168 12.35 -18.42 7.79
N GLU A 169 13.65 -18.69 7.84
CA GLU A 169 14.21 -20.03 7.60
C GLU A 169 13.66 -21.07 8.59
N ASP A 170 13.25 -20.62 9.77
CA ASP A 170 12.68 -21.42 10.84
C ASP A 170 11.17 -21.20 10.99
N ALA A 171 10.41 -21.53 9.96
CA ALA A 171 8.96 -21.66 10.17
C ALA A 171 8.70 -22.78 11.19
N PRO A 172 7.88 -22.55 12.26
CA PRO A 172 7.61 -23.56 13.26
C PRO A 172 7.16 -24.87 12.62
N SER A 173 7.69 -25.99 13.09
CA SER A 173 7.38 -27.33 12.58
C SER A 173 5.90 -27.74 12.67
N ASN A 174 5.08 -26.95 13.40
CA ASN A 174 3.64 -27.15 13.58
C ASN A 174 2.76 -26.33 12.61
N LEU A 175 3.34 -25.66 11.60
CA LEU A 175 2.59 -24.97 10.54
C LEU A 175 1.60 -25.89 9.80
N HIS A 176 1.87 -27.20 9.76
CA HIS A 176 0.93 -28.19 9.20
C HIS A 176 -0.41 -28.26 9.95
N LEU A 177 -0.48 -27.74 11.18
CA LEU A 177 -1.71 -27.68 11.99
C LEU A 177 -2.62 -26.50 11.60
N ILE A 178 -2.14 -25.54 10.79
CA ILE A 178 -2.91 -24.35 10.36
C ILE A 178 -3.68 -24.64 9.05
N GLY A 179 -3.60 -25.87 8.56
CA GLY A 179 -4.41 -26.33 7.43
C GLY A 179 -3.72 -26.24 6.06
N ARG A 180 -4.25 -27.01 5.13
CA ARG A 180 -3.82 -27.04 3.72
C ARG A 180 -4.54 -25.95 2.93
N GLY A 181 -4.15 -24.71 3.16
CA GLY A 181 -4.77 -23.55 2.52
C GLY A 181 -6.11 -23.17 3.17
N LEU A 182 -6.19 -21.95 3.69
CA LEU A 182 -7.45 -21.36 4.15
C LEU A 182 -7.99 -20.47 3.03
N GLY A 183 -9.29 -20.50 2.85
CA GLY A 183 -10.01 -19.70 1.86
C GLY A 183 -11.45 -19.48 2.26
N VAL A 184 -12.21 -18.76 1.44
CA VAL A 184 -13.61 -18.43 1.70
C VAL A 184 -14.43 -19.67 2.07
N GLY A 185 -15.20 -19.56 3.16
CA GLY A 185 -16.01 -20.64 3.72
C GLY A 185 -15.32 -21.48 4.81
N ASN A 186 -14.00 -21.34 5.01
CA ASN A 186 -13.34 -21.97 6.16
C ASN A 186 -13.68 -21.23 7.46
N THR A 187 -13.71 -21.95 8.58
CA THR A 187 -14.07 -21.38 9.89
C THR A 187 -13.23 -21.99 11.03
N GLY A 188 -13.26 -21.32 12.18
CA GLY A 188 -12.67 -21.78 13.43
C GLY A 188 -11.31 -21.18 13.76
N ALA A 189 -10.64 -21.72 14.79
CA ALA A 189 -9.42 -21.17 15.37
C ALA A 189 -8.25 -20.94 14.39
N PRO A 190 -8.04 -21.75 13.31
CA PRO A 190 -7.01 -21.44 12.33
C PRO A 190 -7.27 -20.13 11.57
N VAL A 191 -8.53 -19.85 11.21
CA VAL A 191 -8.93 -18.60 10.53
C VAL A 191 -8.79 -17.42 11.48
N GLU A 192 -9.26 -17.54 12.71
CA GLU A 192 -9.14 -16.49 13.72
C GLU A 192 -7.66 -16.10 13.96
N ARG A 193 -6.76 -17.09 14.03
CA ARG A 193 -5.31 -16.82 14.15
C ARG A 193 -4.73 -16.08 12.95
N LEU A 194 -5.14 -16.45 11.74
CA LEU A 194 -4.75 -15.75 10.51
C LEU A 194 -5.18 -14.29 10.57
N GLN A 195 -6.46 -14.04 10.90
CA GLN A 195 -7.03 -12.70 11.04
C GLN A 195 -6.29 -11.88 12.11
N GLN A 196 -5.98 -12.48 13.26
CA GLN A 196 -5.18 -11.85 14.32
C GLN A 196 -3.77 -11.46 13.82
N MET A 197 -3.11 -12.28 13.01
CA MET A 197 -1.80 -11.96 12.44
C MET A 197 -1.89 -10.79 11.46
N LEU A 198 -2.87 -10.79 10.56
CA LEU A 198 -3.12 -9.69 9.63
C LEU A 198 -3.46 -8.39 10.37
N ALA A 199 -4.30 -8.44 11.40
CA ALA A 199 -4.63 -7.29 12.24
C ALA A 199 -3.39 -6.71 12.95
N ARG A 200 -2.47 -7.57 13.46
CA ARG A 200 -1.21 -7.11 14.08
C ARG A 200 -0.23 -6.49 13.09
N ILE A 201 -0.28 -6.88 11.81
CA ILE A 201 0.46 -6.18 10.74
C ILE A 201 -0.11 -4.78 10.53
N GLY A 202 -1.43 -4.62 10.64
CA GLY A 202 -2.07 -3.32 10.51
C GLY A 202 -3.39 -3.31 9.75
N TYR A 203 -3.75 -4.42 9.10
CA TYR A 203 -5.02 -4.52 8.38
C TYR A 203 -6.22 -4.31 9.31
N GLY A 204 -7.20 -3.52 8.88
CA GLY A 204 -8.43 -3.28 9.63
C GLY A 204 -9.38 -4.47 9.53
N LEU A 205 -9.02 -5.57 10.16
CA LEU A 205 -9.74 -6.84 10.10
C LEU A 205 -10.07 -7.32 11.52
N GLU A 206 -11.36 -7.61 11.76
CA GLU A 206 -11.81 -8.18 13.05
C GLU A 206 -11.65 -9.71 13.03
N PRO A 207 -11.01 -10.32 14.04
CA PRO A 207 -10.83 -11.77 14.14
C PRO A 207 -12.15 -12.49 14.47
N SER A 208 -12.95 -12.79 13.44
CA SER A 208 -14.26 -13.45 13.56
C SER A 208 -14.19 -14.99 13.59
N GLY A 209 -13.07 -15.56 13.14
CA GLY A 209 -12.93 -16.99 12.90
C GLY A 209 -13.71 -17.49 11.66
N ILE A 210 -14.19 -16.60 10.81
CA ILE A 210 -14.85 -16.91 9.53
C ILE A 210 -14.01 -16.32 8.40
N TYR A 211 -13.55 -17.17 7.46
CA TYR A 211 -12.86 -16.69 6.26
C TYR A 211 -13.91 -16.22 5.24
N ASP A 212 -14.25 -14.97 5.33
CA ASP A 212 -15.19 -14.26 4.47
C ASP A 212 -14.47 -13.49 3.35
N GLU A 213 -15.21 -12.71 2.57
CA GLU A 213 -14.69 -11.88 1.48
C GLU A 213 -13.76 -10.75 2.00
N GLU A 214 -14.00 -10.24 3.22
CA GLU A 214 -13.14 -9.22 3.83
C GLU A 214 -11.78 -9.82 4.21
N THR A 215 -11.76 -11.01 4.78
CA THR A 215 -10.54 -11.77 5.05
C THR A 215 -9.79 -12.09 3.75
N GLN A 216 -10.51 -12.51 2.69
CA GLN A 216 -9.92 -12.76 1.38
C GLN A 216 -9.29 -11.49 0.79
N ALA A 217 -9.96 -10.35 0.87
CA ALA A 217 -9.45 -9.07 0.39
C ALA A 217 -8.14 -8.68 1.11
N CYS A 218 -8.07 -8.86 2.43
CA CYS A 218 -6.85 -8.62 3.20
C CYS A 218 -5.71 -9.57 2.78
N VAL A 219 -6.00 -10.85 2.54
CA VAL A 219 -5.00 -11.81 2.04
C VAL A 219 -4.52 -11.45 0.65
N LEU A 220 -5.41 -11.03 -0.26
CA LEU A 220 -5.04 -10.54 -1.60
C LEU A 220 -4.16 -9.29 -1.52
N ALA A 221 -4.50 -8.31 -0.70
CA ALA A 221 -3.69 -7.12 -0.50
C ALA A 221 -2.29 -7.47 0.06
N PHE A 222 -2.25 -8.40 1.03
CA PHE A 222 -1.00 -8.94 1.55
C PHE A 222 -0.16 -9.61 0.46
N GLN A 223 -0.74 -10.50 -0.34
CA GLN A 223 -0.06 -11.18 -1.45
C GLN A 223 0.43 -10.17 -2.50
N ARG A 224 -0.40 -9.19 -2.87
CA ARG A 224 -0.05 -8.11 -3.81
C ARG A 224 1.22 -7.36 -3.42
N ARG A 225 1.47 -7.23 -2.14
CA ARG A 225 2.67 -6.55 -1.64
C ARG A 225 3.86 -7.50 -1.45
N TRP A 226 3.69 -8.65 -0.79
CA TRP A 226 4.79 -9.49 -0.32
C TRP A 226 4.94 -10.84 -1.05
N LEU A 227 3.96 -11.23 -1.88
CA LEU A 227 3.95 -12.47 -2.67
C LEU A 227 3.42 -12.22 -4.09
N GLN A 228 3.96 -11.24 -4.75
CA GLN A 228 3.49 -10.62 -6.00
C GLN A 228 3.19 -11.59 -7.15
N ALA A 229 3.80 -12.77 -7.17
CA ALA A 229 3.54 -13.81 -8.17
C ALA A 229 2.35 -14.74 -7.84
N GLN A 230 1.71 -14.57 -6.67
CA GLN A 230 0.70 -15.52 -6.15
C GLN A 230 -0.52 -14.78 -5.57
N LEU A 231 -1.35 -14.23 -6.43
CA LEU A 231 -2.58 -13.54 -6.02
C LEU A 231 -3.77 -14.52 -6.03
N THR A 232 -3.83 -15.40 -5.05
CA THR A 232 -4.87 -16.44 -4.96
C THR A 232 -6.01 -16.07 -4.02
N GLY A 233 -5.79 -15.15 -3.10
CA GLY A 233 -6.71 -14.87 -2.00
C GLY A 233 -6.89 -16.05 -1.05
N GLN A 234 -6.01 -17.05 -1.12
CA GLN A 234 -5.95 -18.19 -0.21
C GLN A 234 -4.66 -18.18 0.58
N THR A 235 -4.71 -18.67 1.81
CA THR A 235 -3.54 -18.75 2.67
C THR A 235 -2.94 -20.14 2.59
N ASP A 236 -2.07 -20.37 1.62
CA ASP A 236 -1.24 -21.57 1.54
C ASP A 236 -0.05 -21.50 2.52
N LEU A 237 0.81 -22.51 2.50
CA LEU A 237 1.95 -22.57 3.40
C LEU A 237 2.95 -21.43 3.16
N GLU A 238 3.14 -21.00 1.91
CA GLU A 238 4.06 -19.91 1.57
C GLU A 238 3.50 -18.56 2.04
N THR A 239 2.22 -18.31 1.77
CA THR A 239 1.51 -17.11 2.26
C THR A 239 1.59 -17.01 3.78
N LEU A 240 1.36 -18.12 4.49
CA LEU A 240 1.40 -18.13 5.95
C LEU A 240 2.82 -17.84 6.49
N ARG A 241 3.84 -18.48 5.91
CA ARG A 241 5.25 -18.19 6.27
C ARG A 241 5.59 -16.72 6.06
N ARG A 242 5.14 -16.15 4.97
CA ARG A 242 5.37 -14.73 4.66
C ARG A 242 4.63 -13.83 5.65
N ILE A 243 3.38 -14.12 6.00
CA ILE A 243 2.62 -13.38 7.04
C ILE A 243 3.38 -13.38 8.37
N MET A 244 3.87 -14.54 8.80
CA MET A 244 4.63 -14.66 10.06
C MET A 244 5.93 -13.85 10.02
N ALA A 245 6.66 -13.88 8.90
CA ALA A 245 7.90 -13.13 8.75
C ALA A 245 7.64 -11.60 8.75
N VAL A 246 6.57 -11.15 8.08
CA VAL A 246 6.15 -9.75 8.08
C VAL A 246 5.73 -9.32 9.48
N GLU A 247 4.88 -10.07 10.16
CA GLU A 247 4.43 -9.78 11.53
C GLU A 247 5.62 -9.65 12.49
N GLN A 248 6.61 -10.55 12.38
CA GLN A 248 7.83 -10.47 13.18
C GLN A 248 8.63 -9.21 12.89
N GLY A 249 8.74 -8.81 11.61
CA GLY A 249 9.40 -7.57 11.21
C GLY A 249 8.74 -6.34 11.82
N PHE A 250 7.40 -6.28 11.80
CA PHE A 250 6.64 -5.16 12.40
C PHE A 250 6.81 -5.08 13.92
N ARG A 251 6.89 -6.22 14.63
CA ARG A 251 7.13 -6.24 16.08
C ARG A 251 8.51 -5.72 16.49
N ASN A 252 9.50 -5.86 15.61
CA ASN A 252 10.87 -5.44 15.90
C ASN A 252 11.09 -3.93 15.69
N GLU A 253 10.14 -3.22 15.08
CA GLU A 253 10.18 -1.77 14.86
C GLU A 253 9.46 -0.95 15.94
N GLY A 254 8.61 -1.56 16.75
CA GLY A 254 7.86 -0.93 17.85
C GLY A 254 8.55 -1.15 19.18
#